data_08f659e4a709df0d5bc1d0549d9fb45d
#
_entry.id   08f659e4a709df0d5bc1d0549d9fb45d
#
_cell.length_a   1.000
_cell.length_b   1.000
_cell.length_c   1.000
_cell.angle_alpha   90.00
_cell.angle_beta   90.00
_cell.angle_gamma   90.00
#
_symmetry.space_group_name_H-M   'P 1'
#
loop_
_entity.id
_entity.type
_entity.pdbx_description
1 polymer ?
#
loop_
_entity_poly.entity_id
_entity_poly.type
_entity_poly.pdbx_seq_one_letter_code
_entity_poly.pdbx_strand_id
1 'polypeptide(L)'
;MENQEYLDQISAQNVPRKKGNQGAGKFLSSKMMIFIGVGVGLFILLAIIGGALSSGKGGMQKNLTQLKLHLDSVVNVINSYQPNVKSSNLRSSSASLKNVLSNTSVKLDGYMTEKYGKDSNKAAKNLTEQAKTEEDALLAELFDAKINGILDRIYAHKMAYEISKITSEEGRVYNSASDDTLKEIVGESYNSLENLYNEFNDFSETK
;
A
#
# COMPACT_ATOMS: atom_id res chain seq x y z
N MET A 1 -58.77 -19.86 45.82
CA MET A 1 -57.64 -19.25 46.56
C MET A 1 -56.30 -19.88 46.18
N GLU A 2 -56.25 -20.63 45.09
CA GLU A 2 -55.01 -21.38 44.69
C GLU A 2 -54.11 -20.64 43.64
N ASN A 3 -54.63 -19.58 43.07
CA ASN A 3 -53.85 -18.91 42.00
C ASN A 3 -52.96 -17.75 42.47
N GLN A 4 -53.07 -17.31 43.72
CA GLN A 4 -52.17 -16.23 44.20
C GLN A 4 -50.85 -16.76 44.75
N GLU A 5 -50.85 -17.97 45.29
CA GLU A 5 -49.65 -18.57 45.85
C GLU A 5 -48.63 -18.95 44.74
N TYR A 6 -49.15 -19.26 43.54
CA TYR A 6 -48.30 -19.54 42.36
C TYR A 6 -47.63 -18.32 41.78
N LEU A 7 -48.26 -17.16 41.86
CA LEU A 7 -47.71 -15.90 41.38
C LEU A 7 -46.64 -15.33 42.31
N ASP A 8 -46.78 -15.56 43.62
CA ASP A 8 -45.77 -15.16 44.61
C ASP A 8 -44.50 -16.00 44.54
N GLN A 9 -44.58 -17.29 44.15
CA GLN A 9 -43.40 -18.13 43.93
C GLN A 9 -42.63 -17.74 42.69
N ILE A 10 -43.27 -17.23 41.65
CA ILE A 10 -42.61 -16.76 40.42
C ILE A 10 -41.92 -15.40 40.64
N SER A 11 -42.47 -14.55 41.50
CA SER A 11 -41.87 -13.28 41.82
C SER A 11 -40.63 -13.36 42.74
N ALA A 12 -40.52 -14.41 43.53
CA ALA A 12 -39.37 -14.68 44.41
C ALA A 12 -38.12 -15.20 43.70
N GLN A 13 -38.23 -15.58 42.41
CA GLN A 13 -37.08 -16.04 41.62
C GLN A 13 -36.37 -14.92 40.87
N ASN A 14 -36.65 -13.67 41.13
CA ASN A 14 -35.83 -12.56 40.67
C ASN A 14 -34.54 -12.44 41.51
N VAL A 15 -33.65 -13.41 41.35
CA VAL A 15 -32.27 -13.29 41.79
C VAL A 15 -31.64 -12.11 41.05
N PRO A 16 -31.07 -11.12 41.76
CA PRO A 16 -30.39 -10.02 41.09
C PRO A 16 -29.21 -10.61 40.30
N ARG A 17 -29.28 -10.53 38.98
CA ARG A 17 -28.16 -10.86 38.11
C ARG A 17 -26.99 -9.99 38.55
N LYS A 18 -25.96 -10.62 39.11
CA LYS A 18 -24.64 -10.03 39.23
C LYS A 18 -24.34 -9.35 37.91
N LYS A 19 -24.11 -8.04 37.92
CA LYS A 19 -23.48 -7.30 36.84
C LYS A 19 -22.19 -7.97 36.55
N GLY A 20 -22.18 -8.89 35.59
CA GLY A 20 -20.98 -9.37 34.94
C GLY A 20 -20.29 -8.14 34.39
N ASN A 21 -19.04 -8.01 34.79
CA ASN A 21 -18.13 -7.01 34.28
C ASN A 21 -18.10 -7.13 32.74
N GLN A 22 -18.94 -6.33 32.07
CA GLN A 22 -18.87 -6.18 30.62
C GLN A 22 -17.51 -5.55 30.35
N GLY A 23 -16.53 -6.44 30.12
CA GLY A 23 -15.28 -6.04 29.55
C GLY A 23 -15.57 -5.11 28.39
N ALA A 24 -15.01 -3.94 28.47
CA ALA A 24 -15.16 -2.85 27.53
C ALA A 24 -14.69 -3.28 26.12
N GLY A 25 -15.58 -3.96 25.40
CA GLY A 25 -15.63 -3.93 23.96
C GLY A 25 -16.12 -2.55 23.57
N LYS A 26 -15.30 -1.52 23.81
CA LYS A 26 -15.52 -0.21 23.22
C LYS A 26 -15.47 -0.44 21.72
N PHE A 27 -16.63 -0.38 21.08
CA PHE A 27 -16.73 -0.17 19.64
C PHE A 27 -15.83 1.02 19.31
N LEU A 28 -14.65 0.73 18.81
CA LEU A 28 -13.75 1.73 18.27
C LEU A 28 -14.56 2.43 17.18
N SER A 29 -14.87 3.71 17.42
CA SER A 29 -15.57 4.54 16.47
C SER A 29 -14.87 4.41 15.12
N SER A 30 -15.64 4.32 14.03
CA SER A 30 -15.15 4.26 12.65
C SER A 30 -14.05 5.30 12.38
N LYS A 31 -14.17 6.48 12.99
CA LYS A 31 -13.13 7.52 12.96
C LYS A 31 -11.83 7.10 13.65
N MET A 32 -11.89 6.28 14.69
CA MET A 32 -10.71 5.81 15.42
C MET A 32 -9.98 4.67 14.64
N MET A 33 -10.71 3.86 13.87
CA MET A 33 -10.10 2.90 12.93
C MET A 33 -9.33 3.60 11.81
N ILE A 34 -9.82 4.75 11.32
CA ILE A 34 -9.11 5.57 10.33
C ILE A 34 -7.80 6.10 10.92
N PHE A 35 -7.81 6.57 12.17
CA PHE A 35 -6.60 7.03 12.84
C PHE A 35 -5.58 5.91 13.12
N ILE A 36 -6.02 4.68 13.40
CA ILE A 36 -5.13 3.53 13.58
C ILE A 36 -4.51 3.14 12.23
N GLY A 37 -5.28 3.13 11.14
CA GLY A 37 -4.78 2.85 9.79
C GLY A 37 -3.74 3.90 9.33
N VAL A 38 -4.03 5.18 9.55
CA VAL A 38 -3.09 6.29 9.25
C VAL A 38 -1.86 6.23 10.16
N GLY A 39 -2.01 5.91 11.45
CA GLY A 39 -0.90 5.80 12.38
C GLY A 39 0.08 4.67 12.06
N VAL A 40 -0.43 3.49 11.67
CA VAL A 40 0.40 2.36 11.26
C VAL A 40 1.10 2.66 9.91
N GLY A 41 0.39 3.28 8.95
CA GLY A 41 0.99 3.73 7.70
C GLY A 41 2.11 4.75 7.92
N LEU A 42 1.92 5.71 8.82
CA LEU A 42 2.94 6.71 9.17
C LEU A 42 4.16 6.07 9.90
N PHE A 43 3.94 5.06 10.74
CA PHE A 43 5.02 4.36 11.45
C PHE A 43 5.87 3.51 10.50
N ILE A 44 5.25 2.87 9.50
CA ILE A 44 5.97 2.12 8.45
C ILE A 44 6.76 3.09 7.57
N LEU A 45 6.19 4.25 7.22
CA LEU A 45 6.86 5.34 6.49
C LEU A 45 8.12 5.83 7.24
N LEU A 46 8.06 5.99 8.57
CA LEU A 46 9.21 6.38 9.39
C LEU A 46 10.28 5.28 9.49
N ALA A 47 9.90 4.00 9.47
CA ALA A 47 10.86 2.89 9.48
C ALA A 47 11.63 2.78 8.15
N ILE A 48 10.98 3.11 7.03
CA ILE A 48 11.62 3.16 5.70
C ILE A 48 12.56 4.37 5.58
N ILE A 49 12.23 5.51 6.23
CA ILE A 49 13.08 6.71 6.26
C ILE A 49 14.38 6.48 7.08
N GLY A 50 14.36 5.52 8.04
CA GLY A 50 15.53 5.17 8.88
C GLY A 50 16.58 4.28 8.21
N GLY A 51 16.33 3.74 7.02
CA GLY A 51 17.27 2.91 6.26
C GLY A 51 18.37 3.77 5.62
N ALA A 52 19.54 3.76 6.23
CA ALA A 52 20.84 4.28 5.85
C ALA A 52 20.89 5.12 4.55
N LEU A 53 20.97 6.43 4.71
CA LEU A 53 21.48 7.37 3.70
C LEU A 53 22.92 6.97 3.33
N SER A 54 23.08 6.10 2.36
CA SER A 54 24.37 5.79 1.76
C SER A 54 24.74 6.93 0.80
N SER A 55 25.34 7.99 1.36
CA SER A 55 25.76 9.20 0.63
C SER A 55 27.04 8.95 -0.16
N GLY A 56 26.98 8.16 -1.24
CA GLY A 56 28.09 7.93 -2.15
C GLY A 56 27.60 7.47 -3.53
N LYS A 57 28.48 7.51 -4.56
CA LYS A 57 28.10 7.09 -5.93
C LYS A 57 27.46 5.70 -5.97
N GLY A 58 27.92 4.76 -5.14
CA GLY A 58 27.33 3.42 -5.04
C GLY A 58 25.97 3.40 -4.34
N GLY A 59 25.71 4.35 -3.43
CA GLY A 59 24.43 4.48 -2.75
C GLY A 59 23.31 4.94 -3.68
N MET A 60 23.56 5.94 -4.53
CA MET A 60 22.58 6.43 -5.49
C MET A 60 22.22 5.34 -6.51
N GLN A 61 23.21 4.67 -7.10
CA GLN A 61 22.94 3.58 -8.04
C GLN A 61 22.08 2.47 -7.41
N LYS A 62 22.37 2.09 -6.16
CA LYS A 62 21.57 1.12 -5.43
C LYS A 62 20.13 1.59 -5.23
N ASN A 63 19.93 2.85 -4.83
CA ASN A 63 18.59 3.42 -4.63
C ASN A 63 17.80 3.46 -5.95
N LEU A 64 18.42 3.82 -7.06
CA LEU A 64 17.79 3.82 -8.38
C LEU A 64 17.42 2.40 -8.82
N THR A 65 18.31 1.44 -8.60
CA THR A 65 18.03 0.02 -8.90
C THR A 65 16.84 -0.48 -8.07
N GLN A 66 16.79 -0.14 -6.78
CA GLN A 66 15.68 -0.52 -5.90
C GLN A 66 14.37 0.11 -6.34
N LEU A 67 14.36 1.43 -6.61
CA LEU A 67 13.19 2.14 -7.13
C LEU A 67 12.70 1.49 -8.44
N LYS A 68 13.60 1.26 -9.41
CA LYS A 68 13.24 0.61 -10.67
C LYS A 68 12.61 -0.76 -10.48
N LEU A 69 13.19 -1.61 -9.64
CA LEU A 69 12.62 -2.93 -9.34
C LEU A 69 11.24 -2.82 -8.70
N HIS A 70 11.02 -1.84 -7.82
CA HIS A 70 9.72 -1.61 -7.21
C HIS A 70 8.67 -1.18 -8.25
N LEU A 71 9.03 -0.21 -9.15
CA LEU A 71 8.16 0.20 -10.25
C LEU A 71 7.75 -1.00 -11.13
N ASP A 72 8.73 -1.81 -11.54
CA ASP A 72 8.50 -2.99 -12.39
C ASP A 72 7.62 -4.04 -11.69
N SER A 73 7.83 -4.27 -10.39
CA SER A 73 7.04 -5.19 -9.57
C SER A 73 5.57 -4.77 -9.49
N VAL A 74 5.30 -3.48 -9.21
CA VAL A 74 3.91 -2.97 -9.16
C VAL A 74 3.24 -3.06 -10.55
N VAL A 75 3.97 -2.81 -11.63
CA VAL A 75 3.47 -3.02 -13.01
C VAL A 75 3.07 -4.47 -13.23
N ASN A 76 3.86 -5.45 -12.76
CA ASN A 76 3.53 -6.88 -12.87
C ASN A 76 2.25 -7.23 -12.08
N VAL A 77 2.10 -6.68 -10.88
CA VAL A 77 0.88 -6.86 -10.07
C VAL A 77 -0.34 -6.27 -10.77
N ILE A 78 -0.23 -5.06 -11.34
CA ILE A 78 -1.31 -4.44 -12.11
C ILE A 78 -1.69 -5.33 -13.30
N ASN A 79 -0.72 -5.81 -14.08
CA ASN A 79 -0.97 -6.70 -15.22
C ASN A 79 -1.73 -7.97 -14.82
N SER A 80 -1.43 -8.51 -13.63
CA SER A 80 -2.02 -9.75 -13.14
C SER A 80 -3.47 -9.58 -12.65
N TYR A 81 -3.79 -8.43 -12.03
CA TYR A 81 -5.06 -8.27 -11.32
C TYR A 81 -6.01 -7.23 -11.91
N GLN A 82 -5.56 -6.22 -12.66
CA GLN A 82 -6.42 -5.24 -13.31
C GLN A 82 -7.56 -5.88 -14.12
N PRO A 83 -7.36 -6.98 -14.89
CA PRO A 83 -8.44 -7.63 -15.62
C PRO A 83 -9.52 -8.24 -14.73
N ASN A 84 -9.23 -8.51 -13.47
CA ASN A 84 -10.15 -9.10 -12.51
C ASN A 84 -10.91 -8.05 -11.68
N VAL A 85 -10.47 -6.78 -11.70
CA VAL A 85 -11.12 -5.66 -11.03
C VAL A 85 -12.45 -5.37 -11.72
N LYS A 86 -13.54 -5.28 -10.96
CA LYS A 86 -14.90 -5.06 -11.49
C LYS A 86 -15.16 -3.57 -11.77
N SER A 87 -14.70 -2.68 -10.88
CA SER A 87 -14.88 -1.24 -11.02
C SER A 87 -14.16 -0.70 -12.27
N SER A 88 -14.91 -0.04 -13.16
CA SER A 88 -14.37 0.61 -14.36
C SER A 88 -13.41 1.75 -13.99
N ASN A 89 -13.73 2.50 -12.93
CA ASN A 89 -12.88 3.59 -12.46
C ASN A 89 -11.52 3.05 -11.99
N LEU A 90 -11.51 2.02 -11.14
CA LEU A 90 -10.25 1.39 -10.71
C LEU A 90 -9.45 0.81 -11.88
N ARG A 91 -10.09 0.22 -12.88
CA ARG A 91 -9.38 -0.24 -14.08
C ARG A 91 -8.74 0.92 -14.85
N SER A 92 -9.44 2.07 -14.95
CA SER A 92 -8.89 3.27 -15.59
C SER A 92 -7.72 3.84 -14.82
N SER A 93 -7.86 4.03 -13.51
CA SER A 93 -6.76 4.50 -12.63
C SER A 93 -5.57 3.55 -12.66
N SER A 94 -5.83 2.22 -12.71
CA SER A 94 -4.78 1.21 -12.85
C SER A 94 -4.02 1.30 -14.17
N ALA A 95 -4.72 1.58 -15.28
CA ALA A 95 -4.09 1.78 -16.58
C ALA A 95 -3.21 3.04 -16.57
N SER A 96 -3.70 4.13 -15.97
CA SER A 96 -2.93 5.36 -15.79
C SER A 96 -1.70 5.13 -14.91
N LEU A 97 -1.86 4.44 -13.78
CA LEU A 97 -0.76 4.08 -12.88
C LEU A 97 0.30 3.25 -13.61
N LYS A 98 -0.11 2.19 -14.31
CA LYS A 98 0.79 1.38 -15.11
C LYS A 98 1.60 2.22 -16.10
N ASN A 99 0.96 3.15 -16.80
CA ASN A 99 1.64 4.01 -17.77
C ASN A 99 2.68 4.91 -17.08
N VAL A 100 2.36 5.54 -15.95
CA VAL A 100 3.30 6.36 -15.18
C VAL A 100 4.50 5.53 -14.74
N LEU A 101 4.26 4.38 -14.07
CA LEU A 101 5.32 3.53 -13.54
C LEU A 101 6.23 2.99 -14.65
N SER A 102 5.63 2.51 -15.77
CA SER A 102 6.41 1.97 -16.90
C SER A 102 7.27 3.05 -17.56
N ASN A 103 6.72 4.25 -17.78
CA ASN A 103 7.45 5.36 -18.37
C ASN A 103 8.62 5.80 -17.46
N THR A 104 8.37 5.88 -16.15
CA THR A 104 9.41 6.23 -15.17
C THR A 104 10.50 5.18 -15.13
N SER A 105 10.14 3.89 -15.11
CA SER A 105 11.11 2.78 -15.15
C SER A 105 12.00 2.85 -16.40
N VAL A 106 11.43 3.11 -17.58
CA VAL A 106 12.20 3.26 -18.83
C VAL A 106 13.12 4.47 -18.78
N LYS A 107 12.66 5.63 -18.31
CA LYS A 107 13.48 6.85 -18.15
C LYS A 107 14.65 6.61 -17.18
N LEU A 108 14.40 5.94 -16.04
CA LEU A 108 15.43 5.57 -15.07
C LEU A 108 16.45 4.60 -15.67
N ASP A 109 16.01 3.62 -16.45
CA ASP A 109 16.87 2.66 -17.16
C ASP A 109 17.83 3.38 -18.11
N GLY A 110 17.31 4.30 -18.92
CA GLY A 110 18.10 5.16 -19.81
C GLY A 110 19.13 6.00 -19.05
N TYR A 111 18.69 6.71 -18.00
CA TYR A 111 19.57 7.51 -17.16
C TYR A 111 20.69 6.68 -16.50
N MET A 112 20.34 5.53 -15.94
CA MET A 112 21.29 4.63 -15.28
C MET A 112 22.30 4.09 -16.28
N THR A 113 21.87 3.73 -17.49
CA THR A 113 22.75 3.24 -18.56
C THR A 113 23.74 4.31 -19.00
N GLU A 114 23.28 5.56 -19.18
CA GLU A 114 24.13 6.70 -19.55
C GLU A 114 25.14 7.04 -18.45
N LYS A 115 24.67 7.10 -17.19
CA LYS A 115 25.48 7.59 -16.06
C LYS A 115 26.48 6.56 -15.52
N TYR A 116 26.09 5.27 -15.52
CA TYR A 116 26.86 4.18 -14.87
C TYR A 116 27.28 3.06 -15.83
N GLY A 117 26.87 3.13 -17.11
CA GLY A 117 27.17 2.14 -18.12
C GLY A 117 26.12 1.01 -18.21
N LYS A 118 26.23 0.18 -19.26
CA LYS A 118 25.23 -0.86 -19.59
C LYS A 118 25.00 -1.93 -18.51
N ASP A 119 26.00 -2.16 -17.65
CA ASP A 119 25.87 -3.14 -16.56
C ASP A 119 25.25 -2.56 -15.29
N SER A 120 24.97 -1.25 -15.26
CA SER A 120 24.40 -0.55 -14.11
C SER A 120 22.97 -1.00 -13.79
N ASN A 121 22.26 -1.52 -14.77
CA ASN A 121 20.87 -1.98 -14.63
C ASN A 121 20.79 -3.44 -14.13
N LYS A 122 21.93 -4.13 -13.99
CA LYS A 122 21.97 -5.44 -13.34
C LYS A 122 21.80 -5.25 -11.85
N ALA A 123 20.58 -5.48 -11.37
CA ALA A 123 20.30 -5.47 -9.94
C ALA A 123 21.18 -6.48 -9.21
N ALA A 124 21.69 -6.09 -8.04
CA ALA A 124 22.31 -7.07 -7.17
C ALA A 124 21.29 -8.18 -6.86
N LYS A 125 21.72 -9.45 -6.91
CA LYS A 125 20.85 -10.62 -6.75
C LYS A 125 19.92 -10.51 -5.52
N ASN A 126 20.44 -10.02 -4.40
CA ASN A 126 19.68 -9.81 -3.19
C ASN A 126 18.52 -8.79 -3.34
N LEU A 127 18.69 -7.72 -4.12
CA LEU A 127 17.64 -6.74 -4.37
C LEU A 127 16.53 -7.33 -5.26
N THR A 128 16.90 -8.12 -6.25
CA THR A 128 15.95 -8.81 -7.12
C THR A 128 15.14 -9.85 -6.33
N GLU A 129 15.79 -10.62 -5.46
CA GLU A 129 15.11 -11.60 -4.60
C GLU A 129 14.17 -10.94 -3.60
N GLN A 130 14.57 -9.79 -3.02
CA GLN A 130 13.72 -9.02 -2.14
C GLN A 130 12.49 -8.48 -2.88
N ALA A 131 12.67 -7.81 -4.02
CA ALA A 131 11.57 -7.29 -4.83
C ALA A 131 10.60 -8.39 -5.24
N LYS A 132 11.12 -9.56 -5.64
CA LYS A 132 10.30 -10.72 -5.97
C LYS A 132 9.51 -11.23 -4.77
N THR A 133 10.10 -11.29 -3.59
CA THR A 133 9.41 -11.72 -2.37
C THR A 133 8.25 -10.79 -2.01
N GLU A 134 8.46 -9.47 -2.15
CA GLU A 134 7.42 -8.45 -1.91
C GLU A 134 6.30 -8.54 -2.96
N GLU A 135 6.66 -8.76 -4.24
CA GLU A 135 5.69 -8.97 -5.32
C GLU A 135 4.84 -10.23 -5.08
N ASP A 136 5.48 -11.36 -4.77
CA ASP A 136 4.79 -12.64 -4.51
C ASP A 136 3.83 -12.52 -3.30
N ALA A 137 4.23 -11.80 -2.25
CA ALA A 137 3.37 -11.55 -1.10
C ALA A 137 2.14 -10.70 -1.49
N LEU A 138 2.32 -9.64 -2.26
CA LEU A 138 1.22 -8.79 -2.72
C LEU A 138 0.27 -9.56 -3.65
N LEU A 139 0.81 -10.39 -4.56
CA LEU A 139 0.01 -11.26 -5.43
C LEU A 139 -0.83 -12.26 -4.62
N ALA A 140 -0.26 -12.85 -3.55
CA ALA A 140 -0.98 -13.77 -2.67
C ALA A 140 -2.14 -13.08 -1.94
N GLU A 141 -1.92 -11.87 -1.39
CA GLU A 141 -2.98 -11.10 -0.73
C GLU A 141 -4.13 -10.75 -1.69
N LEU A 142 -3.81 -10.36 -2.93
CA LEU A 142 -4.82 -10.05 -3.94
C LEU A 142 -5.56 -11.31 -4.42
N PHE A 143 -4.89 -12.46 -4.46
CA PHE A 143 -5.52 -13.74 -4.75
C PHE A 143 -6.56 -14.09 -3.67
N ASP A 144 -6.21 -13.97 -2.41
CA ASP A 144 -7.14 -14.19 -1.30
C ASP A 144 -8.32 -13.22 -1.35
N ALA A 145 -8.07 -11.94 -1.64
CA ALA A 145 -9.12 -10.94 -1.80
C ALA A 145 -10.08 -11.29 -2.95
N LYS A 146 -9.56 -11.83 -4.07
CA LYS A 146 -10.35 -12.27 -5.22
C LYS A 146 -11.27 -13.43 -4.86
N ILE A 147 -10.75 -14.45 -4.16
CA ILE A 147 -11.53 -15.61 -3.72
C ILE A 147 -12.65 -15.18 -2.76
N ASN A 148 -12.36 -14.23 -1.87
CA ASN A 148 -13.31 -13.71 -0.89
C ASN A 148 -14.29 -12.66 -1.46
N GLY A 149 -14.21 -12.33 -2.75
CA GLY A 149 -15.12 -11.40 -3.42
C GLY A 149 -14.93 -9.93 -3.04
N ILE A 150 -13.81 -9.57 -2.43
CA ILE A 150 -13.47 -8.21 -1.95
C ILE A 150 -12.28 -7.60 -2.69
N LEU A 151 -12.02 -8.09 -3.91
CA LEU A 151 -10.83 -7.72 -4.67
C LEU A 151 -10.72 -6.21 -4.89
N ASP A 152 -11.78 -5.55 -5.36
CA ASP A 152 -11.71 -4.13 -5.74
C ASP A 152 -11.27 -3.26 -4.56
N ARG A 153 -11.83 -3.50 -3.37
CA ARG A 153 -11.49 -2.77 -2.15
C ARG A 153 -10.04 -3.00 -1.73
N ILE A 154 -9.61 -4.26 -1.69
CA ILE A 154 -8.24 -4.60 -1.27
C ILE A 154 -7.24 -4.12 -2.32
N TYR A 155 -7.55 -4.27 -3.61
CA TYR A 155 -6.71 -3.81 -4.70
C TYR A 155 -6.50 -2.28 -4.64
N ALA A 156 -7.58 -1.50 -4.47
CA ALA A 156 -7.47 -0.06 -4.34
C ALA A 156 -6.55 0.33 -3.17
N HIS A 157 -6.76 -0.28 -2.01
CA HIS A 157 -5.97 0.01 -0.81
C HIS A 157 -4.49 -0.37 -0.96
N LYS A 158 -4.22 -1.51 -1.62
CA LYS A 158 -2.84 -1.94 -1.89
C LYS A 158 -2.16 -1.04 -2.92
N MET A 159 -2.84 -0.62 -3.99
CA MET A 159 -2.26 0.31 -4.95
C MET A 159 -1.98 1.67 -4.32
N ALA A 160 -2.87 2.23 -3.49
CA ALA A 160 -2.59 3.44 -2.74
C ALA A 160 -1.35 3.29 -1.85
N TYR A 161 -1.21 2.15 -1.16
CA TYR A 161 -0.05 1.88 -0.33
C TYR A 161 1.26 1.81 -1.13
N GLU A 162 1.27 1.09 -2.27
CA GLU A 162 2.46 1.00 -3.13
C GLU A 162 2.83 2.36 -3.75
N ILE A 163 1.84 3.16 -4.16
CA ILE A 163 2.08 4.54 -4.62
C ILE A 163 2.76 5.36 -3.51
N SER A 164 2.29 5.27 -2.27
CA SER A 164 2.90 5.98 -1.13
C SER A 164 4.35 5.56 -0.89
N LYS A 165 4.70 4.28 -1.05
CA LYS A 165 6.07 3.79 -0.96
C LYS A 165 6.93 4.36 -2.09
N ILE A 166 6.45 4.27 -3.33
CA ILE A 166 7.16 4.77 -4.52
C ILE A 166 7.43 6.27 -4.40
N THR A 167 6.44 7.08 -4.06
CA THR A 167 6.61 8.53 -3.89
C THR A 167 7.61 8.87 -2.77
N SER A 168 7.65 8.08 -1.70
CA SER A 168 8.69 8.21 -0.67
C SER A 168 10.09 7.90 -1.20
N GLU A 169 10.23 6.88 -2.05
CA GLU A 169 11.50 6.52 -2.67
C GLU A 169 11.94 7.58 -3.68
N GLU A 170 11.03 8.08 -4.51
CA GLU A 170 11.27 9.18 -5.44
C GLU A 170 11.70 10.46 -4.72
N GLY A 171 11.04 10.82 -3.62
CA GLY A 171 11.41 11.95 -2.79
C GLY A 171 12.82 11.83 -2.23
N ARG A 172 13.25 10.64 -1.81
CA ARG A 172 14.63 10.38 -1.36
C ARG A 172 15.64 10.54 -2.50
N VAL A 173 15.31 9.99 -3.67
CA VAL A 173 16.15 10.13 -4.87
C VAL A 173 16.27 11.61 -5.26
N TYR A 174 15.16 12.34 -5.32
CA TYR A 174 15.12 13.77 -5.66
C TYR A 174 16.01 14.61 -4.72
N ASN A 175 15.87 14.40 -3.41
CA ASN A 175 16.63 15.16 -2.40
C ASN A 175 18.13 14.82 -2.40
N SER A 176 18.51 13.63 -2.86
CA SER A 176 19.91 13.17 -2.91
C SER A 176 20.55 13.40 -4.27
N ALA A 177 19.75 13.69 -5.30
CA ALA A 177 20.24 13.91 -6.67
C ALA A 177 20.92 15.26 -6.81
N SER A 178 22.11 15.28 -7.43
CA SER A 178 22.79 16.49 -7.89
C SER A 178 22.54 16.79 -9.37
N ASP A 179 21.87 15.90 -10.07
CA ASP A 179 21.64 15.91 -11.51
C ASP A 179 20.20 16.34 -11.80
N ASP A 180 20.02 17.38 -12.59
CA ASP A 180 18.72 17.96 -12.88
C ASP A 180 17.85 17.01 -13.73
N THR A 181 18.43 16.22 -14.62
CA THR A 181 17.71 15.21 -15.41
C THR A 181 17.08 14.17 -14.51
N LEU A 182 17.81 13.69 -13.49
CA LEU A 182 17.25 12.73 -12.55
C LEU A 182 16.13 13.35 -11.70
N LYS A 183 16.30 14.60 -11.25
CA LYS A 183 15.24 15.33 -10.53
C LYS A 183 13.99 15.51 -11.37
N GLU A 184 14.14 15.82 -12.66
CA GLU A 184 13.01 15.94 -13.58
C GLU A 184 12.27 14.61 -13.71
N ILE A 185 12.97 13.48 -13.96
CA ILE A 185 12.37 12.16 -14.09
C ILE A 185 11.53 11.80 -12.87
N VAL A 186 12.10 11.89 -11.67
CA VAL A 186 11.38 11.49 -10.45
C VAL A 186 10.34 12.51 -10.02
N GLY A 187 10.54 13.81 -10.31
CA GLY A 187 9.59 14.88 -10.01
C GLY A 187 8.32 14.79 -10.86
N GLU A 188 8.44 14.51 -12.16
CA GLU A 188 7.29 14.30 -13.05
C GLU A 188 6.47 13.08 -12.61
N SER A 189 7.15 11.98 -12.24
CA SER A 189 6.51 10.78 -11.72
C SER A 189 5.77 11.06 -10.41
N TYR A 190 6.45 11.68 -9.45
CA TYR A 190 5.88 12.06 -8.16
C TYR A 190 4.56 12.84 -8.30
N ASN A 191 4.56 13.90 -9.11
CA ASN A 191 3.38 14.74 -9.34
C ASN A 191 2.22 13.95 -9.98
N SER A 192 2.53 13.00 -10.86
CA SER A 192 1.52 12.14 -11.50
C SER A 192 0.95 11.13 -10.52
N LEU A 193 1.78 10.60 -9.63
CA LEU A 193 1.39 9.60 -8.64
C LEU A 193 0.55 10.19 -7.50
N GLU A 194 0.71 11.47 -7.14
CA GLU A 194 -0.07 12.13 -6.10
C GLU A 194 -1.58 12.13 -6.42
N ASN A 195 -1.95 12.42 -7.67
CA ASN A 195 -3.35 12.37 -8.10
C ASN A 195 -3.88 10.94 -8.08
N LEU A 196 -3.11 9.98 -8.58
CA LEU A 196 -3.49 8.57 -8.59
C LEU A 196 -3.62 8.00 -7.17
N TYR A 197 -2.77 8.42 -6.24
CA TYR A 197 -2.90 8.05 -4.83
C TYR A 197 -4.30 8.38 -4.30
N ASN A 198 -4.78 9.61 -4.56
CA ASN A 198 -6.11 10.03 -4.10
C ASN A 198 -7.22 9.19 -4.75
N GLU A 199 -7.13 8.89 -6.06
CA GLU A 199 -8.11 8.05 -6.75
C GLU A 199 -8.23 6.64 -6.14
N PHE A 200 -7.12 6.02 -5.73
CA PHE A 200 -7.11 4.72 -5.10
C PHE A 200 -7.48 4.76 -3.62
N ASN A 201 -6.99 5.78 -2.90
CA ASN A 201 -7.24 5.92 -1.45
C ASN A 201 -8.70 6.25 -1.13
N ASP A 202 -9.34 7.07 -1.98
CA ASP A 202 -10.72 7.51 -1.80
C ASP A 202 -11.73 6.53 -2.42
N PHE A 203 -11.25 5.41 -2.96
CA PHE A 203 -12.14 4.40 -3.53
C PHE A 203 -13.08 3.83 -2.48
N SER A 204 -14.38 3.98 -2.75
CA SER A 204 -15.45 3.34 -1.99
C SER A 204 -16.28 2.45 -2.93
N GLU A 205 -16.48 1.19 -2.55
CA GLU A 205 -17.42 0.34 -3.28
C GLU A 205 -18.80 0.98 -3.19
N THR A 206 -19.32 1.46 -4.32
CA THR A 206 -20.73 1.84 -4.43
C THR A 206 -21.54 0.55 -4.28
N LYS A 207 -22.38 0.49 -3.24
CA LYS A 207 -23.31 -0.62 -3.00
C LYS A 207 -24.38 -0.69 -4.09
#